data_816f067f93ce8e46b4d134c0e078fd7a
#
_entry.id   816f067f93ce8e46b4d134c0e078fd7a
#
_cell.length_a   1.000
_cell.length_b   1.000
_cell.length_c   1.000
_cell.angle_alpha   90.00
_cell.angle_beta   90.00
_cell.angle_gamma   90.00
#
_symmetry.space_group_name_H-M   'P 1'
#
loop_
_entity.id
_entity.type
_entity.pdbx_description
1 polymer ?
#
loop_
_entity_poly.entity_id
_entity_poly.type
_entity_poly.pdbx_seq_one_letter_code
_entity_poly.pdbx_strand_id
1 'polypeptide(L)'
;SYEHNALSTLRTLLDKKYSRIIYTSSSTLYGDKSVVPHTTGDEIFVKNPYTRIKSLSESAVLENPNGVVVRLANVYGPLMSTNNVMSQILSQIPKQGDLEVGDVNPVRDFVWVQDVAEGISMLTHMDSAETQKSKTYNLGSGVGTSIGDIALLTLELAGQSGRRVMSKNRRRVMSSNILDCSETTNACGWTPRVSLRQGITSLLTSSLKTEI
;
A
#
# COMPACT_ATOMS: atom_id res chain seq x y z
N SER A 1 -6.05 -25.93 1.65
CA SER A 1 -5.13 -24.96 1.02
C SER A 1 -5.21 -23.62 1.75
N TYR A 2 -4.21 -22.76 1.58
CA TYR A 2 -4.18 -21.41 2.19
C TYR A 2 -5.42 -20.59 1.81
N GLU A 3 -5.84 -20.64 0.54
CA GLU A 3 -7.05 -19.99 0.04
C GLU A 3 -8.31 -20.44 0.81
N HIS A 4 -8.48 -21.75 0.99
CA HIS A 4 -9.62 -22.30 1.72
C HIS A 4 -9.67 -21.80 3.16
N ASN A 5 -8.53 -21.81 3.87
CA ASN A 5 -8.45 -21.36 5.25
C ASN A 5 -8.74 -19.85 5.39
N ALA A 6 -8.19 -19.03 4.50
CA ALA A 6 -8.41 -17.59 4.52
C ALA A 6 -9.88 -17.24 4.30
N LEU A 7 -10.53 -17.86 3.32
CA LEU A 7 -11.95 -17.62 3.01
C LEU A 7 -12.89 -18.20 4.07
N SER A 8 -12.58 -19.37 4.66
CA SER A 8 -13.43 -19.95 5.73
C SER A 8 -13.39 -19.08 6.98
N THR A 9 -12.21 -18.60 7.38
CA THR A 9 -12.07 -17.68 8.52
C THR A 9 -12.83 -16.38 8.27
N LEU A 10 -12.70 -15.79 7.08
CA LEU A 10 -13.43 -14.58 6.71
C LEU A 10 -14.95 -14.81 6.81
N ARG A 11 -15.48 -15.88 6.24
CA ARG A 11 -16.91 -16.21 6.30
C ARG A 11 -17.41 -16.34 7.73
N THR A 12 -16.65 -17.02 8.60
CA THR A 12 -16.99 -17.12 10.03
C THR A 12 -17.08 -15.75 10.71
N LEU A 13 -16.26 -14.78 10.30
CA LEU A 13 -16.34 -13.40 10.79
C LEU A 13 -17.56 -12.67 10.21
N LEU A 14 -17.86 -12.86 8.92
CA LEU A 14 -18.99 -12.22 8.24
C LEU A 14 -20.35 -12.69 8.77
N ASP A 15 -20.44 -13.92 9.31
CA ASP A 15 -21.65 -14.47 9.94
C ASP A 15 -22.00 -13.80 11.28
N LYS A 16 -21.05 -13.03 11.85
CA LYS A 16 -21.28 -12.31 13.11
C LYS A 16 -21.93 -10.95 12.86
N LYS A 17 -22.72 -10.49 13.83
CA LYS A 17 -23.39 -9.18 13.78
C LYS A 17 -22.44 -8.06 14.21
N TYR A 18 -21.67 -7.55 13.27
CA TYR A 18 -20.89 -6.32 13.45
C TYR A 18 -21.60 -5.13 12.82
N SER A 19 -21.47 -3.96 13.44
CA SER A 19 -21.99 -2.69 12.89
C SER A 19 -21.21 -2.25 11.65
N ARG A 20 -19.93 -2.64 11.55
CA ARG A 20 -19.04 -2.37 10.42
C ARG A 20 -17.96 -3.44 10.31
N ILE A 21 -17.66 -3.86 9.09
CA ILE A 21 -16.56 -4.78 8.78
C ILE A 21 -15.70 -4.11 7.72
N ILE A 22 -14.43 -3.86 8.04
CA ILE A 22 -13.48 -3.30 7.08
C ILE A 22 -12.48 -4.39 6.67
N TYR A 23 -12.43 -4.65 5.38
CA TYR A 23 -11.46 -5.58 4.79
C TYR A 23 -10.36 -4.81 4.07
N THR A 24 -9.13 -4.99 4.52
CA THR A 24 -7.96 -4.42 3.85
C THR A 24 -7.57 -5.28 2.65
N SER A 25 -7.81 -4.75 1.47
CA SER A 25 -7.43 -5.34 0.19
C SER A 25 -6.14 -4.71 -0.36
N SER A 26 -5.93 -4.73 -1.65
CA SER A 26 -4.67 -4.28 -2.25
C SER A 26 -4.88 -3.64 -3.62
N SER A 27 -4.15 -2.56 -3.90
CA SER A 27 -4.07 -1.93 -5.21
C SER A 27 -3.53 -2.85 -6.31
N THR A 28 -2.86 -3.95 -5.95
CA THR A 28 -2.37 -4.94 -6.94
C THR A 28 -3.50 -5.55 -7.77
N LEU A 29 -4.75 -5.48 -7.30
CA LEU A 29 -5.92 -5.91 -8.05
C LEU A 29 -6.14 -5.09 -9.31
N TYR A 30 -5.78 -3.80 -9.34
CA TYR A 30 -5.88 -2.98 -10.54
C TYR A 30 -4.83 -3.33 -11.61
N GLY A 31 -3.81 -4.09 -11.25
CA GLY A 31 -2.67 -4.34 -12.12
C GLY A 31 -1.64 -3.21 -12.06
N ASP A 32 -0.77 -3.14 -13.07
CA ASP A 32 0.40 -2.27 -13.04
C ASP A 32 0.75 -1.65 -14.41
N LYS A 33 -0.25 -1.48 -15.26
CA LYS A 33 -0.05 -0.97 -16.62
C LYS A 33 -0.62 0.44 -16.85
N SER A 34 -1.33 1.01 -15.88
CA SER A 34 -1.91 2.35 -16.02
C SER A 34 -0.89 3.42 -15.63
N VAL A 35 -0.85 4.49 -16.42
CA VAL A 35 -0.11 5.73 -16.08
C VAL A 35 -1.00 6.73 -15.35
N VAL A 36 -2.32 6.49 -15.34
CA VAL A 36 -3.31 7.30 -14.63
C VAL A 36 -3.61 6.64 -13.29
N PRO A 37 -3.79 7.39 -12.21
CA PRO A 37 -4.18 6.84 -10.92
C PRO A 37 -5.48 6.03 -11.01
N HIS A 38 -5.51 4.87 -10.35
CA HIS A 38 -6.65 3.96 -10.34
C HIS A 38 -7.76 4.45 -9.43
N THR A 39 -8.96 4.53 -9.98
CA THR A 39 -10.20 4.78 -9.23
C THR A 39 -10.78 3.46 -8.67
N THR A 40 -11.74 3.56 -7.73
CA THR A 40 -12.42 2.38 -7.19
C THR A 40 -13.29 1.66 -8.22
N GLY A 41 -13.69 2.35 -9.29
CA GLY A 41 -14.46 1.80 -10.41
C GLY A 41 -13.65 1.08 -11.49
N ASP A 42 -12.32 1.13 -11.42
CA ASP A 42 -11.47 0.48 -12.40
C ASP A 42 -11.60 -1.05 -12.34
N GLU A 43 -11.42 -1.68 -13.50
CA GLU A 43 -11.38 -3.14 -13.64
C GLU A 43 -10.28 -3.76 -12.79
N ILE A 44 -10.57 -4.91 -12.17
CA ILE A 44 -9.59 -5.66 -11.39
C ILE A 44 -9.09 -6.89 -12.17
N PHE A 45 -7.83 -7.25 -11.95
CA PHE A 45 -7.15 -8.34 -12.64
C PHE A 45 -6.67 -9.41 -11.67
N VAL A 46 -7.20 -10.63 -11.83
CA VAL A 46 -6.80 -11.80 -11.04
C VAL A 46 -5.70 -12.55 -11.77
N LYS A 47 -4.44 -12.30 -11.41
CA LYS A 47 -3.26 -12.84 -12.12
C LYS A 47 -2.49 -13.94 -11.37
N ASN A 48 -2.69 -14.05 -10.06
CA ASN A 48 -1.95 -14.95 -9.20
C ASN A 48 -2.78 -15.35 -7.97
N PRO A 49 -2.34 -16.34 -7.16
CA PRO A 49 -3.08 -16.77 -5.97
C PRO A 49 -3.39 -15.65 -4.98
N TYR A 50 -2.48 -14.67 -4.81
CA TYR A 50 -2.70 -13.53 -3.90
C TYR A 50 -3.87 -12.66 -4.38
N THR A 51 -3.86 -12.22 -5.65
CA THR A 51 -4.95 -11.41 -6.20
C THR A 51 -6.27 -12.17 -6.26
N ARG A 52 -6.22 -13.50 -6.45
CA ARG A 52 -7.41 -14.36 -6.40
C ARG A 52 -8.04 -14.35 -5.00
N ILE A 53 -7.24 -14.56 -3.94
CA ILE A 53 -7.75 -14.53 -2.56
C ILE A 53 -8.32 -13.15 -2.24
N LYS A 54 -7.61 -12.08 -2.59
CA LYS A 54 -8.08 -10.71 -2.37
C LYS A 54 -9.42 -10.46 -3.06
N SER A 55 -9.56 -10.82 -4.33
CA SER A 55 -10.80 -10.65 -5.11
C SER A 55 -11.97 -11.44 -4.52
N LEU A 56 -11.78 -12.71 -4.17
CA LEU A 56 -12.83 -13.53 -3.56
C LEU A 56 -13.24 -13.01 -2.17
N SER A 57 -12.26 -12.50 -1.40
CA SER A 57 -12.55 -11.89 -0.10
C SER A 57 -13.30 -10.56 -0.24
N GLU A 58 -12.94 -9.73 -1.22
CA GLU A 58 -13.70 -8.50 -1.52
C GLU A 58 -15.17 -8.84 -1.84
N SER A 59 -15.40 -9.80 -2.72
CA SER A 59 -16.77 -10.22 -3.09
C SER A 59 -17.57 -10.65 -1.86
N ALA A 60 -17.00 -11.51 -1.01
CA ALA A 60 -17.68 -11.98 0.20
C ALA A 60 -17.98 -10.82 1.18
N VAL A 61 -17.07 -9.87 1.32
CA VAL A 61 -17.28 -8.69 2.20
C VAL A 61 -18.34 -7.76 1.64
N LEU A 62 -18.35 -7.53 0.32
CA LEU A 62 -19.32 -6.63 -0.34
C LEU A 62 -20.76 -7.18 -0.33
N GLU A 63 -20.94 -8.50 -0.24
CA GLU A 63 -22.24 -9.15 -0.03
C GLU A 63 -22.81 -8.83 1.37
N ASN A 64 -21.96 -8.57 2.37
CA ASN A 64 -22.41 -8.18 3.71
C ASN A 64 -22.88 -6.72 3.71
N PRO A 65 -24.08 -6.39 4.25
CA PRO A 65 -24.61 -5.03 4.26
C PRO A 65 -23.68 -4.03 4.99
N ASN A 66 -22.92 -4.49 5.98
CA ASN A 66 -21.99 -3.69 6.78
C ASN A 66 -20.53 -3.80 6.31
N GLY A 67 -20.29 -4.49 5.19
CA GLY A 67 -18.95 -4.72 4.64
C GLY A 67 -18.44 -3.52 3.86
N VAL A 68 -17.18 -3.18 4.09
CA VAL A 68 -16.42 -2.14 3.38
C VAL A 68 -15.07 -2.71 2.98
N VAL A 69 -14.67 -2.47 1.75
CA VAL A 69 -13.37 -2.86 1.19
C VAL A 69 -12.47 -1.64 1.10
N VAL A 70 -11.22 -1.79 1.53
CA VAL A 70 -10.20 -0.75 1.42
C VAL A 70 -9.01 -1.29 0.66
N ARG A 71 -8.80 -0.81 -0.56
CA ARG A 71 -7.64 -1.15 -1.39
C ARG A 71 -6.47 -0.25 -1.02
N LEU A 72 -5.41 -0.86 -0.49
CA LEU A 72 -4.23 -0.16 0.00
C LEU A 72 -3.16 -0.05 -1.08
N ALA A 73 -2.50 1.09 -1.18
CA ALA A 73 -1.23 1.27 -1.87
C ALA A 73 -0.09 0.53 -1.15
N ASN A 74 1.19 0.80 -1.48
CA ASN A 74 2.31 0.19 -0.77
C ASN A 74 2.46 0.86 0.61
N VAL A 75 1.94 0.20 1.63
CA VAL A 75 2.05 0.68 3.01
C VAL A 75 3.48 0.48 3.50
N TYR A 76 4.06 1.54 4.07
CA TYR A 76 5.39 1.50 4.67
C TYR A 76 5.40 2.21 6.03
N GLY A 77 6.35 1.83 6.89
CA GLY A 77 6.46 2.39 8.24
C GLY A 77 7.23 1.47 9.18
N PRO A 78 7.30 1.79 10.48
CA PRO A 78 7.91 0.93 11.48
C PRO A 78 7.32 -0.48 11.46
N LEU A 79 8.14 -1.49 11.71
CA LEU A 79 7.77 -2.92 11.76
C LEU A 79 7.25 -3.50 10.42
N MET A 80 7.46 -2.82 9.28
CA MET A 80 7.12 -3.37 7.98
C MET A 80 7.93 -4.65 7.68
N SER A 81 7.38 -5.54 6.83
CA SER A 81 8.04 -6.78 6.45
C SER A 81 9.41 -6.54 5.81
N THR A 82 10.38 -7.38 6.14
CA THR A 82 11.73 -7.37 5.53
C THR A 82 11.72 -7.67 4.03
N ASN A 83 10.64 -8.28 3.52
CA ASN A 83 10.45 -8.54 2.09
C ASN A 83 9.93 -7.30 1.31
N ASN A 84 9.61 -6.21 2.00
CA ASN A 84 9.19 -4.95 1.40
C ASN A 84 10.40 -4.25 0.76
N VAL A 85 10.22 -3.64 -0.41
CA VAL A 85 11.29 -2.92 -1.12
C VAL A 85 11.89 -1.78 -0.30
N MET A 86 11.08 -1.06 0.49
CA MET A 86 11.55 -0.02 1.39
C MET A 86 12.50 -0.59 2.47
N SER A 87 12.16 -1.72 3.08
CA SER A 87 13.02 -2.42 4.04
C SER A 87 14.34 -2.87 3.39
N GLN A 88 14.27 -3.38 2.15
CA GLN A 88 15.46 -3.80 1.41
C GLN A 88 16.39 -2.63 1.11
N ILE A 89 15.86 -1.47 0.77
CA ILE A 89 16.64 -0.23 0.58
C ILE A 89 17.29 0.19 1.90
N LEU A 90 16.49 0.34 2.95
CA LEU A 90 16.97 0.78 4.28
C LEU A 90 18.04 -0.14 4.86
N SER A 91 17.91 -1.46 4.69
CA SER A 91 18.89 -2.45 5.17
C SER A 91 20.27 -2.34 4.51
N GLN A 92 20.40 -1.58 3.43
CA GLN A 92 21.64 -1.35 2.74
C GLN A 92 22.32 -0.02 3.12
N ILE A 93 21.63 0.84 3.89
CA ILE A 93 22.20 2.13 4.33
C ILE A 93 23.45 1.95 5.22
N PRO A 94 23.50 1.00 6.18
CA PRO A 94 24.73 0.76 6.96
C PRO A 94 25.88 0.12 6.16
N LYS A 95 25.60 -0.39 4.96
CA LYS A 95 26.59 -1.10 4.13
C LYS A 95 27.38 -0.14 3.25
N GLN A 96 28.55 -0.61 2.79
CA GLN A 96 29.39 0.08 1.80
C GLN A 96 29.03 -0.36 0.37
N GLY A 97 29.49 0.41 -0.63
CA GLY A 97 29.32 0.11 -2.06
C GLY A 97 27.99 0.59 -2.63
N ASP A 98 27.63 0.09 -3.81
CA ASP A 98 26.42 0.49 -4.53
C ASP A 98 25.16 -0.03 -3.81
N LEU A 99 24.04 0.70 -3.92
CA LEU A 99 22.74 0.26 -3.45
C LEU A 99 22.03 -0.52 -4.56
N GLU A 100 21.66 -1.76 -4.29
CA GLU A 100 21.06 -2.64 -5.28
C GLU A 100 19.56 -2.82 -5.05
N VAL A 101 18.78 -2.65 -6.13
CA VAL A 101 17.33 -2.95 -6.14
C VAL A 101 17.01 -3.94 -7.27
N GLY A 102 15.86 -4.60 -7.19
CA GLY A 102 15.43 -5.54 -8.22
C GLY A 102 15.29 -4.88 -9.59
N ASP A 103 14.50 -3.81 -9.67
CA ASP A 103 14.31 -2.95 -10.84
C ASP A 103 14.08 -1.52 -10.35
N VAL A 104 14.72 -0.53 -11.01
CA VAL A 104 14.61 0.89 -10.67
C VAL A 104 13.36 1.56 -11.26
N ASN A 105 12.80 0.99 -12.33
CA ASN A 105 11.77 1.63 -13.16
C ASN A 105 10.34 1.56 -12.60
N PRO A 106 9.89 0.50 -11.88
CA PRO A 106 8.52 0.43 -11.41
C PRO A 106 8.14 1.65 -10.58
N VAL A 107 7.00 2.26 -10.95
CA VAL A 107 6.41 3.39 -10.24
C VAL A 107 5.34 2.87 -9.29
N ARG A 108 5.42 3.25 -8.04
CA ARG A 108 4.50 2.81 -6.98
C ARG A 108 4.05 3.99 -6.13
N ASP A 109 2.83 3.88 -5.65
CA ASP A 109 2.30 4.74 -4.61
C ASP A 109 2.68 4.18 -3.24
N PHE A 110 3.31 5.00 -2.39
CA PHE A 110 3.73 4.64 -1.03
C PHE A 110 2.99 5.51 -0.01
N VAL A 111 2.29 4.86 0.89
CA VAL A 111 1.52 5.53 1.94
C VAL A 111 2.04 5.15 3.34
N TRP A 112 2.11 6.13 4.21
CA TRP A 112 2.59 5.94 5.59
C TRP A 112 1.57 5.17 6.44
N VAL A 113 2.07 4.23 7.26
CA VAL A 113 1.21 3.30 8.01
C VAL A 113 0.23 3.99 8.96
N GLN A 114 0.63 5.11 9.60
CA GLN A 114 -0.28 5.86 10.48
C GLN A 114 -1.39 6.56 9.68
N ASP A 115 -1.10 7.08 8.49
CA ASP A 115 -2.13 7.65 7.62
C ASP A 115 -3.16 6.59 7.21
N VAL A 116 -2.70 5.36 6.92
CA VAL A 116 -3.60 4.23 6.63
C VAL A 116 -4.46 3.89 7.85
N ALA A 117 -3.87 3.81 9.04
CA ALA A 117 -4.59 3.52 10.27
C ALA A 117 -5.67 4.59 10.57
N GLU A 118 -5.34 5.87 10.36
CA GLU A 118 -6.31 6.97 10.48
C GLU A 118 -7.43 6.82 9.46
N GLY A 119 -7.12 6.56 8.19
CA GLY A 119 -8.12 6.35 7.14
C GLY A 119 -9.07 5.19 7.43
N ILE A 120 -8.56 4.06 7.91
CA ILE A 120 -9.38 2.92 8.34
C ILE A 120 -10.27 3.33 9.51
N SER A 121 -9.73 4.06 10.49
CA SER A 121 -10.51 4.56 11.63
C SER A 121 -11.65 5.48 11.18
N MET A 122 -11.37 6.44 10.28
CA MET A 122 -12.39 7.36 9.75
C MET A 122 -13.49 6.60 9.00
N LEU A 123 -13.13 5.64 8.13
CA LEU A 123 -14.08 4.79 7.42
C LEU A 123 -14.91 3.91 8.37
N THR A 124 -14.36 3.52 9.52
CA THR A 124 -15.09 2.74 10.53
C THR A 124 -16.22 3.57 11.17
N HIS A 125 -15.98 4.86 11.39
CA HIS A 125 -16.91 5.77 12.05
C HIS A 125 -17.82 6.55 11.09
N MET A 126 -17.72 6.30 9.80
CA MET A 126 -18.51 6.94 8.77
C MET A 126 -20.00 6.58 8.89
N ASP A 127 -20.88 7.51 8.60
CA ASP A 127 -22.31 7.29 8.63
C ASP A 127 -22.75 6.17 7.67
N SER A 128 -23.80 5.43 8.05
CA SER A 128 -24.34 4.35 7.24
C SER A 128 -24.88 4.83 5.88
N ALA A 129 -25.37 6.06 5.81
CA ALA A 129 -25.83 6.67 4.56
C ALA A 129 -24.69 6.84 3.52
N GLU A 130 -23.48 7.18 3.97
CA GLU A 130 -22.30 7.31 3.08
C GLU A 130 -21.83 5.93 2.60
N THR A 131 -21.84 4.90 3.45
CA THR A 131 -21.49 3.53 3.05
C THR A 131 -22.50 2.87 2.11
N GLN A 132 -23.70 3.41 1.99
CA GLN A 132 -24.65 2.97 0.95
C GLN A 132 -24.30 3.52 -0.44
N LYS A 133 -23.56 4.64 -0.53
CA LYS A 133 -23.14 5.23 -1.80
C LYS A 133 -21.95 4.47 -2.40
N SER A 134 -20.98 4.13 -1.57
CA SER A 134 -19.84 3.32 -1.96
C SER A 134 -19.44 2.37 -0.82
N LYS A 135 -18.97 1.19 -1.19
CA LYS A 135 -18.44 0.19 -0.26
C LYS A 135 -16.96 -0.12 -0.51
N THR A 136 -16.35 0.51 -1.50
CA THR A 136 -14.95 0.30 -1.85
C THR A 136 -14.21 1.64 -1.84
N TYR A 137 -13.08 1.69 -1.16
CA TYR A 137 -12.27 2.89 -0.99
C TYR A 137 -10.81 2.61 -1.27
N ASN A 138 -10.08 3.61 -1.75
CA ASN A 138 -8.63 3.58 -1.93
C ASN A 138 -7.93 4.34 -0.81
N LEU A 139 -6.85 3.80 -0.25
CA LEU A 139 -5.93 4.51 0.63
C LEU A 139 -4.51 4.43 0.05
N GLY A 140 -4.03 5.57 -0.41
CA GLY A 140 -2.72 5.78 -1.01
C GLY A 140 -2.27 7.22 -0.82
N SER A 141 -1.07 7.54 -1.25
CA SER A 141 -0.59 8.93 -1.26
C SER A 141 -1.09 9.70 -2.50
N GLY A 142 -1.53 8.99 -3.54
CA GLY A 142 -1.83 9.56 -4.85
C GLY A 142 -0.59 9.96 -5.64
N VAL A 143 0.61 9.71 -5.12
CA VAL A 143 1.88 10.11 -5.72
C VAL A 143 2.67 8.89 -6.16
N GLY A 144 2.92 8.80 -7.46
CA GLY A 144 3.77 7.75 -8.02
C GLY A 144 5.25 8.10 -7.89
N THR A 145 6.03 7.19 -7.30
CA THR A 145 7.48 7.35 -7.19
C THR A 145 8.16 6.08 -7.71
N SER A 146 9.20 6.21 -8.55
CA SER A 146 9.96 5.06 -9.01
C SER A 146 10.79 4.44 -7.88
N ILE A 147 11.06 3.15 -7.97
CA ILE A 147 11.94 2.47 -6.99
C ILE A 147 13.33 3.10 -7.00
N GLY A 148 13.82 3.54 -8.17
CA GLY A 148 15.09 4.26 -8.29
C GLY A 148 15.08 5.59 -7.53
N ASP A 149 14.03 6.39 -7.68
CA ASP A 149 13.91 7.69 -6.99
C ASP A 149 13.79 7.50 -5.47
N ILE A 150 13.09 6.46 -5.00
CA ILE A 150 13.04 6.13 -3.58
C ILE A 150 14.44 5.79 -3.04
N ALA A 151 15.19 4.98 -3.77
CA ALA A 151 16.55 4.61 -3.38
C ALA A 151 17.48 5.83 -3.34
N LEU A 152 17.43 6.70 -4.35
CA LEU A 152 18.20 7.95 -4.40
C LEU A 152 17.80 8.89 -3.25
N LEU A 153 16.51 9.08 -3.00
CA LEU A 153 16.01 9.88 -1.89
C LEU A 153 16.48 9.34 -0.54
N THR A 154 16.48 8.02 -0.38
CA THR A 154 16.95 7.39 0.87
C THR A 154 18.45 7.61 1.08
N LEU A 155 19.26 7.49 0.03
CA LEU A 155 20.69 7.80 0.08
C LEU A 155 20.95 9.28 0.40
N GLU A 156 20.20 10.19 -0.20
CA GLU A 156 20.28 11.63 0.07
C GLU A 156 20.02 11.91 1.56
N LEU A 157 18.91 11.39 2.10
CA LEU A 157 18.51 11.59 3.49
C LEU A 157 19.46 10.92 4.50
N ALA A 158 20.15 9.88 4.08
CA ALA A 158 21.19 9.22 4.88
C ALA A 158 22.58 9.89 4.76
N GLY A 159 22.72 11.00 4.01
CA GLY A 159 24.01 11.67 3.77
C GLY A 159 24.96 10.86 2.86
N GLN A 160 24.44 9.97 2.03
CA GLN A 160 25.20 9.02 1.21
C GLN A 160 25.00 9.23 -0.30
N SER A 161 24.76 10.46 -0.74
CA SER A 161 24.45 10.81 -2.14
C SER A 161 25.54 10.42 -3.16
N GLY A 162 26.75 10.11 -2.70
CA GLY A 162 27.85 9.62 -3.55
C GLY A 162 27.72 8.15 -3.98
N ARG A 163 26.80 7.38 -3.39
CA ARG A 163 26.57 5.97 -3.74
C ARG A 163 25.67 5.87 -4.97
N ARG A 164 25.95 4.90 -5.83
CA ARG A 164 25.12 4.63 -7.01
C ARG A 164 23.97 3.67 -6.66
N VAL A 165 22.84 3.82 -7.36
CA VAL A 165 21.75 2.87 -7.34
C VAL A 165 21.84 1.95 -8.54
N MET A 166 21.89 0.64 -8.31
CA MET A 166 22.05 -0.38 -9.34
C MET A 166 20.79 -1.26 -9.44
N SER A 167 20.37 -1.52 -10.68
CA SER A 167 19.28 -2.43 -10.98
C SER A 167 19.81 -3.85 -11.24
N LYS A 168 19.33 -4.85 -10.52
CA LYS A 168 19.64 -6.27 -10.79
C LYS A 168 18.98 -6.77 -12.08
N ASN A 169 17.79 -6.26 -12.37
CA ASN A 169 17.03 -6.63 -13.55
C ASN A 169 16.96 -5.48 -14.54
N ARG A 170 17.37 -5.72 -15.78
CA ARG A 170 17.29 -4.72 -16.86
C ARG A 170 15.96 -4.79 -17.63
N ARG A 171 14.85 -5.10 -17.00
CA ARG A 171 13.55 -5.12 -17.66
C ARG A 171 13.08 -3.68 -17.88
N ARG A 172 12.82 -3.31 -19.15
CA ARG A 172 12.25 -2.01 -19.53
C ARG A 172 10.71 -2.12 -19.72
N VAL A 173 10.03 -2.82 -18.83
CA VAL A 173 8.58 -2.88 -18.89
C VAL A 173 8.03 -1.81 -17.98
N MET A 174 7.20 -0.93 -18.55
CA MET A 174 6.48 0.06 -17.76
C MET A 174 5.58 -0.67 -16.77
N SER A 175 5.72 -0.30 -15.51
CA SER A 175 4.94 -0.87 -14.41
C SER A 175 4.63 0.27 -13.44
N SER A 176 3.36 0.69 -13.40
CA SER A 176 2.88 1.78 -12.57
C SER A 176 1.61 1.36 -11.86
N ASN A 177 1.52 1.67 -10.56
CA ASN A 177 0.32 1.45 -9.76
C ASN A 177 0.22 2.60 -8.74
N ILE A 178 -0.71 3.51 -9.01
CA ILE A 178 -0.98 4.72 -8.23
C ILE A 178 -2.48 4.72 -7.94
N LEU A 179 -2.91 5.21 -6.78
CA LEU A 179 -4.31 5.25 -6.40
C LEU A 179 -4.87 6.66 -6.47
N ASP A 180 -6.08 6.79 -7.01
CA ASP A 180 -6.93 7.96 -6.79
C ASP A 180 -7.73 7.73 -5.49
N CYS A 181 -7.53 8.60 -4.53
CA CYS A 181 -8.17 8.55 -3.22
C CYS A 181 -9.27 9.60 -3.05
N SER A 182 -9.69 10.27 -4.14
CA SER A 182 -10.70 11.33 -4.11
C SER A 182 -12.02 10.86 -3.52
N GLU A 183 -12.45 9.63 -3.82
CA GLU A 183 -13.67 9.06 -3.26
C GLU A 183 -13.58 8.89 -1.74
N THR A 184 -12.44 8.45 -1.21
CA THR A 184 -12.21 8.37 0.24
C THR A 184 -12.20 9.75 0.88
N THR A 185 -11.54 10.73 0.25
CA THR A 185 -11.53 12.11 0.72
C THR A 185 -12.93 12.70 0.77
N ASN A 186 -13.73 12.49 -0.27
CA ASN A 186 -15.09 12.99 -0.33
C ASN A 186 -16.02 12.32 0.70
N ALA A 187 -15.81 11.02 0.97
CA ALA A 187 -16.65 10.26 1.87
C ALA A 187 -16.39 10.55 3.36
N CYS A 188 -15.14 10.70 3.76
CA CYS A 188 -14.78 10.87 5.18
C CYS A 188 -13.75 11.96 5.48
N GLY A 189 -13.35 12.78 4.50
CA GLY A 189 -12.38 13.87 4.68
C GLY A 189 -10.93 13.40 4.84
N TRP A 190 -10.63 12.13 4.65
CA TRP A 190 -9.29 11.60 4.79
C TRP A 190 -8.35 12.06 3.67
N THR A 191 -7.15 12.46 4.05
CA THR A 191 -6.02 12.72 3.15
C THR A 191 -4.72 12.27 3.79
N PRO A 192 -3.74 11.74 3.02
CA PRO A 192 -2.44 11.39 3.56
C PRO A 192 -1.70 12.64 4.04
N ARG A 193 -1.06 12.57 5.20
CA ARG A 193 -0.37 13.73 5.83
C ARG A 193 1.14 13.61 5.78
N VAL A 194 1.66 12.38 5.76
CA VAL A 194 3.10 12.12 5.80
C VAL A 194 3.64 11.94 4.40
N SER A 195 4.46 12.89 3.94
CA SER A 195 5.15 12.75 2.66
C SER A 195 6.18 11.60 2.70
N LEU A 196 6.54 11.07 1.53
CA LEU A 196 7.55 10.02 1.41
C LEU A 196 8.89 10.44 2.06
N ARG A 197 9.31 11.69 1.87
CA ARG A 197 10.51 12.26 2.51
C ARG A 197 10.44 12.22 4.04
N GLN A 198 9.34 12.66 4.63
CA GLN A 198 9.14 12.64 6.08
C GLN A 198 9.14 11.21 6.63
N GLY A 199 8.45 10.30 5.97
CA GLY A 199 8.39 8.90 6.40
C GLY A 199 9.76 8.20 6.35
N ILE A 200 10.53 8.39 5.27
CA ILE A 200 11.90 7.84 5.18
C ILE A 200 12.81 8.46 6.24
N THR A 201 12.75 9.77 6.45
CA THR A 201 13.52 10.44 7.53
C THR A 201 13.21 9.84 8.90
N SER A 202 11.93 9.60 9.19
CA SER A 202 11.49 8.97 10.44
C SER A 202 12.09 7.57 10.62
N LEU A 203 12.08 6.75 9.55
CA LEU A 203 12.64 5.41 9.58
C LEU A 203 14.16 5.40 9.81
N LEU A 204 14.91 6.28 9.12
CA LEU A 204 16.35 6.41 9.29
C LEU A 204 16.70 6.83 10.72
N THR A 205 15.95 7.78 11.31
CA THR A 205 16.17 8.26 12.68
C THR A 205 15.86 7.18 13.72
N SER A 206 14.84 6.34 13.47
CA SER A 206 14.46 5.26 14.38
C SER A 206 15.49 4.12 14.38
N SER A 207 16.06 3.79 13.22
CA SER A 207 17.09 2.76 13.09
C SER A 207 18.37 3.11 13.87
N LEU A 208 18.73 4.40 13.97
CA LEU A 208 19.89 4.87 14.72
C LEU A 208 19.69 4.75 16.26
N LYS A 209 18.44 4.67 16.73
CA LYS A 209 18.15 4.54 18.19
C LYS A 209 18.13 3.10 18.68
N THR A 210 18.12 2.11 17.79
CA THR A 210 18.04 0.68 18.17
C THR A 210 19.44 0.04 18.31
N GLU A 211 20.52 0.76 17.97
CA GLU A 211 21.92 0.31 18.08
C GLU A 211 22.63 0.86 19.34
N ILE A 212 21.88 1.44 20.30
CA ILE A 212 22.36 1.86 21.62
C ILE A 212 21.66 0.99 22.69
#